data_a26927f1fe3d1116bf026c2663691d84
#
_entry.id   a26927f1fe3d1116bf026c2663691d84
#
_cell.length_a   1.000
_cell.length_b   1.000
_cell.length_c   1.000
_cell.angle_alpha   90.00
_cell.angle_beta   90.00
_cell.angle_gamma   90.00
#
_symmetry.space_group_name_H-M   'P 1'
#
loop_
_entity.id
_entity.type
_entity.pdbx_description
1 polymer ?
#
loop_
_entity_poly.entity_id
_entity_poly.type
_entity_poly.pdbx_seq_one_letter_code
_entity_poly.pdbx_strand_id
1 'polypeptide(L)'
;MQHSDTLITHVDHRRLRSLLDQDSPTEQENVAALRQRLRGARVVSPSRIPRNVVTMNSQVVLRNLDSGDRMTCTLAYPSEARASRRHVAVTRPLGTAMLGKRVGQIIRWPGGARERRLRIQSVPYQPEAAGAMNL
;
A
#
# COMPACT_ATOMS: atom_id res chain seq x y z
N MET A 1 14.77 6.89 18.09
CA MET A 1 14.26 5.87 17.29
C MET A 1 12.91 6.19 16.67
N GLN A 2 12.74 5.73 15.55
CA GLN A 2 11.55 5.99 14.81
C GLN A 2 10.45 5.03 15.11
N HIS A 3 9.29 5.55 15.35
CA HIS A 3 8.12 4.73 15.34
C HIS A 3 7.72 4.49 13.92
N SER A 4 7.21 3.31 13.66
CA SER A 4 6.69 3.05 12.34
C SER A 4 5.40 3.82 12.12
N ASP A 5 5.33 4.53 11.00
CA ASP A 5 4.10 5.17 10.56
C ASP A 5 3.21 4.21 9.80
N THR A 6 3.67 2.98 9.61
CA THR A 6 2.97 1.99 8.81
C THR A 6 2.09 1.15 9.71
N LEU A 7 0.79 1.17 9.44
CA LEU A 7 -0.18 0.35 10.13
C LEU A 7 -0.70 -0.71 9.18
N ILE A 8 -0.63 -1.98 9.59
CA ILE A 8 -1.07 -3.08 8.75
C ILE A 8 -1.92 -4.01 9.60
N THR A 9 -3.02 -4.52 9.04
CA THR A 9 -3.83 -5.50 9.77
C THR A 9 -3.07 -6.83 9.84
N HIS A 10 -3.34 -7.63 10.89
CA HIS A 10 -2.69 -8.92 10.99
C HIS A 10 -3.08 -9.85 9.83
N VAL A 11 -4.26 -9.66 9.26
CA VAL A 11 -4.69 -10.45 8.10
C VAL A 11 -3.83 -10.12 6.89
N ASP A 12 -3.66 -8.83 6.59
CA ASP A 12 -2.81 -8.41 5.47
C ASP A 12 -1.37 -8.78 5.71
N HIS A 13 -0.89 -8.59 6.93
CA HIS A 13 0.49 -8.91 7.28
C HIS A 13 0.79 -10.39 7.01
N ARG A 14 -0.11 -11.26 7.44
CA ARG A 14 0.06 -12.70 7.24
C ARG A 14 0.03 -13.06 5.76
N ARG A 15 -0.93 -12.49 5.02
CA ARG A 15 -1.04 -12.77 3.59
C ARG A 15 0.18 -12.28 2.82
N LEU A 16 0.68 -11.11 3.17
CA LEU A 16 1.85 -10.56 2.49
C LEU A 16 3.10 -11.36 2.82
N ARG A 17 3.26 -11.80 4.06
CA ARG A 17 4.38 -12.66 4.40
C ARG A 17 4.33 -13.97 3.61
N SER A 18 3.15 -14.54 3.50
CA SER A 18 2.97 -15.76 2.74
C SER A 18 3.32 -15.55 1.27
N LEU A 19 2.91 -14.41 0.72
CA LEU A 19 3.25 -14.05 -0.65
C LEU A 19 4.77 -13.96 -0.86
N LEU A 20 5.46 -13.34 0.08
CA LEU A 20 6.91 -13.15 -0.02
C LEU A 20 7.69 -14.43 0.19
N ASP A 21 7.09 -15.41 0.86
CA ASP A 21 7.73 -16.70 1.06
C ASP A 21 7.65 -17.59 -0.17
N GLN A 22 6.79 -17.24 -1.11
CA GLN A 22 6.71 -17.95 -2.38
C GLN A 22 7.86 -17.49 -3.27
N ASP A 23 8.52 -18.45 -3.87
CA ASP A 23 9.68 -18.16 -4.68
C ASP A 23 9.25 -17.84 -6.10
N SER A 24 9.11 -16.57 -6.39
CA SER A 24 8.72 -16.12 -7.72
C SER A 24 9.71 -15.04 -8.19
N PRO A 25 10.75 -15.43 -8.90
CA PRO A 25 11.80 -14.50 -9.29
C PRO A 25 11.31 -13.31 -10.11
N THR A 26 10.25 -13.48 -10.87
CA THR A 26 9.77 -12.40 -11.73
C THR A 26 9.07 -11.29 -10.96
N GLU A 27 8.72 -11.54 -9.72
CA GLU A 27 8.00 -10.57 -8.92
C GLU A 27 8.88 -9.96 -7.82
N GLN A 28 10.19 -10.18 -7.90
CA GLN A 28 11.09 -9.90 -6.80
C GLN A 28 11.71 -8.51 -6.77
N GLU A 29 11.38 -7.69 -7.74
CA GLU A 29 12.05 -6.42 -7.93
C GLU A 29 12.08 -5.53 -6.70
N ASN A 30 11.03 -5.58 -5.87
CA ASN A 30 10.89 -4.71 -4.72
C ASN A 30 10.66 -5.48 -3.43
N VAL A 31 11.03 -6.74 -3.40
CA VAL A 31 10.72 -7.62 -2.28
C VAL A 31 11.41 -7.17 -0.99
N ALA A 32 12.66 -6.74 -1.10
CA ALA A 32 13.39 -6.32 0.10
C ALA A 32 12.72 -5.13 0.77
N ALA A 33 12.25 -4.17 -0.02
CA ALA A 33 11.57 -3.01 0.53
C ALA A 33 10.25 -3.40 1.21
N LEU A 34 9.51 -4.29 0.58
CA LEU A 34 8.25 -4.75 1.16
C LEU A 34 8.48 -5.55 2.45
N ARG A 35 9.49 -6.43 2.46
CA ARG A 35 9.84 -7.17 3.68
C ARG A 35 10.19 -6.22 4.81
N GLN A 36 10.96 -5.21 4.50
CA GLN A 36 11.36 -4.23 5.52
C GLN A 36 10.17 -3.47 6.05
N ARG A 37 9.25 -3.11 5.17
CA ARG A 37 8.04 -2.42 5.59
C ARG A 37 7.18 -3.30 6.51
N LEU A 38 7.08 -4.58 6.20
CA LEU A 38 6.34 -5.51 7.05
C LEU A 38 6.97 -5.67 8.42
N ARG A 39 8.30 -5.72 8.48
CA ARG A 39 9.00 -5.85 9.76
C ARG A 39 8.81 -4.63 10.64
N GLY A 40 8.80 -3.46 10.03
CA GLY A 40 8.66 -2.22 10.77
C GLY A 40 7.23 -1.82 11.05
N ALA A 41 6.26 -2.56 10.55
CA ALA A 41 4.87 -2.19 10.66
C ALA A 41 4.32 -2.47 12.06
N ARG A 42 3.39 -1.61 12.44
CA ARG A 42 2.59 -1.88 13.62
C ARG A 42 1.38 -2.70 13.18
N VAL A 43 1.23 -3.88 13.75
CA VAL A 43 0.19 -4.81 13.35
C VAL A 43 -1.00 -4.66 14.28
N VAL A 44 -2.17 -4.49 13.69
CA VAL A 44 -3.41 -4.29 14.45
C VAL A 44 -4.49 -5.21 13.91
N SER A 45 -5.56 -5.38 14.67
CA SER A 45 -6.69 -6.17 14.18
C SER A 45 -7.46 -5.34 13.13
N PRO A 46 -8.15 -6.02 12.19
CA PRO A 46 -8.94 -5.29 11.18
C PRO A 46 -9.97 -4.35 11.77
N SER A 47 -10.55 -4.70 12.91
CA SER A 47 -11.55 -3.85 13.53
C SER A 47 -10.97 -2.59 14.16
N ARG A 48 -9.65 -2.54 14.31
CA ARG A 48 -8.98 -1.39 14.94
C ARG A 48 -8.22 -0.51 13.97
N ILE A 49 -8.14 -0.90 12.71
CA ILE A 49 -7.41 -0.08 11.76
C ILE A 49 -8.23 1.18 11.44
N PRO A 50 -7.62 2.36 11.50
CA PRO A 50 -8.34 3.58 11.14
C PRO A 50 -8.75 3.56 9.67
N ARG A 51 -9.91 4.12 9.38
CA ARG A 51 -10.42 4.10 8.00
C ARG A 51 -9.63 4.95 7.03
N ASN A 52 -8.75 5.80 7.53
CA ASN A 52 -7.92 6.65 6.69
C ASN A 52 -6.55 6.02 6.37
N VAL A 53 -6.38 4.74 6.69
CA VAL A 53 -5.15 4.01 6.40
C VAL A 53 -5.32 3.21 5.13
N VAL A 54 -4.28 3.18 4.31
CA VAL A 54 -4.25 2.38 3.09
C VAL A 54 -3.97 0.94 3.44
N THR A 55 -4.94 0.06 3.22
CA THR A 55 -4.79 -1.38 3.42
C THR A 55 -4.85 -2.06 2.06
N MET A 56 -4.59 -3.37 2.04
CA MET A 56 -4.73 -4.11 0.79
C MET A 56 -6.17 -4.00 0.30
N ASN A 57 -6.31 -3.82 -1.00
CA ASN A 57 -7.60 -3.64 -1.68
C ASN A 57 -8.29 -2.31 -1.37
N SER A 58 -7.58 -1.38 -0.73
CA SER A 58 -8.08 -0.02 -0.54
C SER A 58 -8.02 0.75 -1.84
N GLN A 59 -9.04 1.57 -2.08
CA GLN A 59 -9.01 2.55 -3.14
C GLN A 59 -8.43 3.85 -2.57
N VAL A 60 -7.49 4.43 -3.31
CA VAL A 60 -6.70 5.56 -2.82
C VAL A 60 -6.68 6.65 -3.85
N VAL A 61 -6.87 7.89 -3.42
CA VAL A 61 -6.64 9.06 -4.27
C VAL A 61 -5.31 9.66 -3.89
N LEU A 62 -4.43 9.74 -4.87
CA LEU A 62 -3.10 10.33 -4.70
C LEU A 62 -3.07 11.67 -5.42
N ARG A 63 -2.38 12.64 -4.83
CA ARG A 63 -2.17 13.94 -5.45
C ARG A 63 -0.69 14.17 -5.66
N ASN A 64 -0.32 14.44 -6.92
CA ASN A 64 1.04 14.82 -7.24
C ASN A 64 1.25 16.25 -6.77
N LEU A 65 2.20 16.46 -5.86
CA LEU A 65 2.41 17.77 -5.26
C LEU A 65 3.08 18.75 -6.20
N ASP A 66 3.74 18.25 -7.22
CA ASP A 66 4.41 19.12 -8.19
C ASP A 66 3.48 19.59 -9.30
N SER A 67 2.62 18.71 -9.78
CA SER A 67 1.70 19.05 -10.88
C SER A 67 0.29 19.38 -10.41
N GLY A 68 -0.09 18.93 -9.23
CA GLY A 68 -1.44 19.08 -8.75
C GLY A 68 -2.39 18.02 -9.27
N ASP A 69 -1.92 17.14 -10.14
CA ASP A 69 -2.77 16.10 -10.71
C ASP A 69 -3.15 15.07 -9.65
N ARG A 70 -4.35 14.53 -9.81
CA ARG A 70 -4.83 13.45 -8.95
C ARG A 70 -4.91 12.17 -9.74
N MET A 71 -4.67 11.06 -9.05
CA MET A 71 -4.92 9.76 -9.64
C MET A 71 -5.56 8.86 -8.59
N THR A 72 -6.47 8.02 -9.06
CA THR A 72 -7.15 7.06 -8.20
C THR A 72 -6.64 5.68 -8.55
N CYS A 73 -6.27 4.91 -7.54
CA CYS A 73 -5.80 3.55 -7.76
C CYS A 73 -6.24 2.67 -6.60
N THR A 74 -6.12 1.37 -6.81
CA THR A 74 -6.42 0.38 -5.78
C THR A 74 -5.15 -0.42 -5.51
N LEU A 75 -4.77 -0.49 -4.24
CA LEU A 75 -3.61 -1.29 -3.85
C LEU A 75 -3.99 -2.76 -3.89
N ALA A 76 -3.29 -3.56 -4.68
CA ALA A 76 -3.71 -4.92 -4.97
C ALA A 76 -2.58 -5.92 -4.80
N TYR A 77 -2.95 -7.18 -4.58
CA TYR A 77 -2.00 -8.28 -4.67
C TYR A 77 -1.58 -8.45 -6.13
N PRO A 78 -0.36 -8.93 -6.39
CA PRO A 78 0.12 -9.03 -7.77
C PRO A 78 -0.79 -9.82 -8.69
N SER A 79 -1.41 -10.88 -8.17
CA SER A 79 -2.30 -11.70 -8.99
C SER A 79 -3.54 -10.92 -9.47
N GLU A 80 -3.91 -9.87 -8.76
CA GLU A 80 -5.09 -9.07 -9.08
C GLU A 80 -4.76 -7.76 -9.76
N ALA A 81 -3.49 -7.36 -9.71
CA ALA A 81 -3.11 -6.06 -10.25
C ALA A 81 -3.24 -5.97 -11.77
N ARG A 82 -3.28 -7.11 -12.44
CA ARG A 82 -3.43 -7.14 -13.89
C ARG A 82 -4.86 -6.91 -14.36
N ALA A 83 -5.80 -6.97 -13.43
CA ALA A 83 -7.21 -6.87 -13.79
C ALA A 83 -7.61 -5.47 -14.24
N SER A 84 -6.85 -4.46 -13.87
CA SER A 84 -7.18 -3.09 -14.20
C SER A 84 -5.93 -2.22 -14.16
N ARG A 85 -5.90 -1.21 -15.04
CA ARG A 85 -4.82 -0.23 -15.04
C ARG A 85 -4.79 0.60 -13.77
N ARG A 86 -5.91 0.64 -13.05
CA ARG A 86 -6.01 1.40 -11.81
C ARG A 86 -5.54 0.60 -10.60
N HIS A 87 -5.22 -0.67 -10.78
CA HIS A 87 -4.66 -1.48 -9.71
C HIS A 87 -3.16 -1.31 -9.69
N VAL A 88 -2.62 -1.13 -8.49
CA VAL A 88 -1.18 -1.03 -8.28
C VAL A 88 -0.77 -2.19 -7.40
N ALA A 89 0.14 -3.03 -7.91
CA ALA A 89 0.61 -4.17 -7.14
C ALA A 89 1.42 -3.70 -5.94
N VAL A 90 1.21 -4.33 -4.80
CA VAL A 90 1.92 -4.00 -3.57
C VAL A 90 3.43 -4.26 -3.70
N THR A 91 3.82 -5.12 -4.63
CA THR A 91 5.24 -5.42 -4.89
C THR A 91 5.93 -4.37 -5.76
N ARG A 92 5.18 -3.45 -6.33
CA ARG A 92 5.76 -2.33 -7.08
C ARG A 92 6.17 -1.22 -6.12
N PRO A 93 7.14 -0.38 -6.50
CA PRO A 93 7.59 0.69 -5.61
C PRO A 93 6.48 1.59 -5.09
N LEU A 94 5.57 1.99 -5.96
CA LEU A 94 4.45 2.84 -5.53
C LEU A 94 3.55 2.10 -4.55
N GLY A 95 3.22 0.85 -4.85
CA GLY A 95 2.35 0.06 -3.98
C GLY A 95 2.97 -0.16 -2.61
N THR A 96 4.26 -0.51 -2.57
CA THR A 96 4.97 -0.69 -1.31
C THR A 96 4.97 0.62 -0.51
N ALA A 97 5.17 1.74 -1.18
CA ALA A 97 5.20 3.03 -0.50
C ALA A 97 3.84 3.42 0.08
N MET A 98 2.76 3.00 -0.56
CA MET A 98 1.40 3.33 -0.11
C MET A 98 0.93 2.51 1.07
N LEU A 99 1.40 1.28 1.17
CA LEU A 99 0.88 0.34 2.17
C LEU A 99 1.04 0.87 3.57
N GLY A 100 -0.07 0.93 4.30
CA GLY A 100 -0.06 1.33 5.70
C GLY A 100 0.07 2.82 5.96
N LYS A 101 0.08 3.62 4.91
CA LYS A 101 0.14 5.08 5.06
C LYS A 101 -1.25 5.64 5.31
N ARG A 102 -1.28 6.85 5.88
CA ARG A 102 -2.54 7.52 6.23
C ARG A 102 -2.77 8.73 5.35
N VAL A 103 -4.03 9.10 5.26
CA VAL A 103 -4.40 10.36 4.59
C VAL A 103 -3.57 11.51 5.17
N GLY A 104 -3.04 12.33 4.29
CA GLY A 104 -2.20 13.47 4.63
C GLY A 104 -0.72 13.18 4.57
N GLN A 105 -0.31 11.92 4.60
CA GLN A 105 1.11 11.59 4.51
C GLN A 105 1.60 11.70 3.07
N ILE A 106 2.85 12.10 2.95
CA ILE A 106 3.50 12.25 1.66
C ILE A 106 4.43 11.07 1.45
N ILE A 107 4.33 10.47 0.28
CA ILE A 107 5.23 9.39 -0.12
C ILE A 107 6.09 9.89 -1.27
N ARG A 108 7.29 9.34 -1.36
CA ARG A 108 8.21 9.66 -2.44
C ARG A 108 8.28 8.49 -3.39
N TRP A 109 8.05 8.78 -4.64
CA TRP A 109 8.03 7.77 -5.67
C TRP A 109 9.17 8.02 -6.64
N PRO A 110 10.18 7.16 -6.64
CA PRO A 110 11.31 7.30 -7.56
C PRO A 110 10.91 6.79 -8.94
N GLY A 111 10.23 7.63 -9.70
CA GLY A 111 9.80 7.26 -11.04
C GLY A 111 10.45 8.14 -12.07
N GLY A 112 11.15 7.55 -13.04
CA GLY A 112 11.76 8.32 -14.10
C GLY A 112 12.97 9.11 -13.65
N ALA A 113 13.14 10.28 -14.25
CA ALA A 113 14.34 11.09 -14.06
C ALA A 113 14.37 11.82 -12.73
N ARG A 114 13.25 11.96 -12.07
CA ARG A 114 13.21 12.65 -10.79
C ARG A 114 12.20 12.00 -9.87
N GLU A 115 12.46 12.15 -8.58
CA GLU A 115 11.57 11.68 -7.55
C GLU A 115 10.28 12.48 -7.54
N ARG A 116 9.16 11.80 -7.40
CA ARG A 116 7.86 12.44 -7.31
C ARG A 116 7.36 12.38 -5.88
N ARG A 117 6.69 13.45 -5.48
CA ARG A 117 6.07 13.52 -4.16
C ARG A 117 4.57 13.41 -4.33
N LEU A 118 4.00 12.41 -3.69
CA LEU A 118 2.57 12.15 -3.76
C LEU A 118 1.99 12.20 -2.35
N ARG A 119 0.86 12.89 -2.23
CA ARG A 119 0.15 12.91 -0.95
C ARG A 119 -0.99 11.90 -1.01
N ILE A 120 -1.18 11.16 0.07
CA ILE A 120 -2.39 10.35 0.22
C ILE A 120 -3.52 11.32 0.47
N GLN A 121 -4.36 11.56 -0.51
CA GLN A 121 -5.39 12.58 -0.40
C GLN A 121 -6.64 12.05 0.28
N SER A 122 -7.05 10.85 -0.09
CA SER A 122 -8.21 10.21 0.54
C SER A 122 -8.15 8.71 0.30
N VAL A 123 -8.92 7.99 1.12
CA VAL A 123 -9.11 6.55 0.98
C VAL A 123 -10.62 6.34 0.85
N PRO A 124 -11.19 6.49 -0.37
CA PRO A 124 -12.62 6.38 -0.56
C PRO A 124 -13.20 5.03 -0.20
N TYR A 125 -12.40 3.98 -0.31
CA TYR A 125 -12.83 2.64 0.04
C TYR A 125 -11.71 1.92 0.77
N GLN A 126 -12.04 1.34 1.92
CA GLN A 126 -11.16 0.48 2.69
C GLN A 126 -11.99 -0.74 3.07
N PRO A 127 -11.55 -1.96 2.73
CA PRO A 127 -12.35 -3.16 3.01
C PRO A 127 -12.75 -3.29 4.47
N GLU A 128 -11.82 -3.01 5.39
CA GLU A 128 -12.09 -3.13 6.82
C GLU A 128 -13.20 -2.19 7.26
N ALA A 129 -13.16 -0.95 6.79
CA ALA A 129 -14.18 0.04 7.12
C ALA A 129 -15.53 -0.31 6.50
N ALA A 130 -15.51 -1.03 5.38
CA ALA A 130 -16.74 -1.46 4.70
C ALA A 130 -17.29 -2.78 5.25
N GLY A 131 -16.61 -3.38 6.23
CA GLY A 131 -17.04 -4.65 6.80
C GLY A 131 -16.57 -5.88 6.04
N ALA A 132 -15.69 -5.71 5.04
CA ALA A 132 -15.21 -6.83 4.22
C ALA A 132 -13.85 -7.30 4.75
N MET A 133 -13.80 -7.71 5.99
CA MET A 133 -12.54 -7.94 6.68
C MET A 133 -11.79 -9.20 6.27
N ASN A 134 -12.43 -10.08 5.52
CA ASN A 134 -11.82 -11.34 5.12
C ASN A 134 -11.43 -11.39 3.64
N LEU A 135 -11.46 -10.29 2.99
CA LEU A 135 -11.07 -10.25 1.58
C LEU A 135 -9.59 -10.45 1.40
#